data_0e7e83c8f426cb15b24b2e4697397df9
#
_entry.id   0e7e83c8f426cb15b24b2e4697397df9
#
_cell.length_a   1.000
_cell.length_b   1.000
_cell.length_c   1.000
_cell.angle_alpha   90.00
_cell.angle_beta   90.00
_cell.angle_gamma   90.00
#
_symmetry.space_group_name_H-M   'P 1'
#
loop_
_entity.id
_entity.type
_entity.pdbx_description
1 polymer ?
#
loop_
_entity_poly.entity_id
_entity_poly.type
_entity_poly.pdbx_seq_one_letter_code
_entity_poly.pdbx_strand_id
1 'polypeptide(L)'
;GYLEGRRVRRSRENRAMAGLSMGGMQTFATAFSNLDKFAWIGNFSGAGLRGEFDPKTLYNGVFANPAEFNKKVRLLWMGIGAAEGTAMKALHEALDKIGVKNVYFESPGTAHEWLTWRRCLNDFVPRLFK
;
A
#
# COMPACT_ATOMS: atom_id res chain seq x y z
N GLY A 1 -14.87 -2.49 -18.67
CA GLY A 1 -15.21 -3.78 -19.24
C GLY A 1 -16.68 -4.15 -19.09
N TYR A 2 -17.13 -5.24 -19.71
CA TYR A 2 -18.52 -5.70 -19.71
C TYR A 2 -19.10 -5.90 -18.29
N LEU A 3 -18.31 -6.47 -17.40
CA LEU A 3 -18.74 -6.72 -16.02
C LEU A 3 -18.83 -5.43 -15.19
N GLU A 4 -17.95 -4.47 -15.42
CA GLU A 4 -17.98 -3.17 -14.76
C GLU A 4 -19.27 -2.40 -15.05
N GLY A 5 -19.80 -2.53 -16.27
CA GLY A 5 -21.04 -1.86 -16.64
C GLY A 5 -22.29 -2.38 -15.97
N ARG A 6 -22.23 -3.56 -15.33
CA ARG A 6 -23.42 -4.25 -14.83
C ARG A 6 -23.51 -4.42 -13.33
N ARG A 7 -22.38 -4.65 -12.61
CA ARG A 7 -22.40 -5.03 -11.19
C ARG A 7 -21.35 -4.36 -10.34
N VAL A 8 -20.45 -3.59 -10.93
CA VAL A 8 -19.32 -2.99 -10.21
C VAL A 8 -19.51 -1.49 -10.08
N ARG A 9 -19.33 -1.00 -8.86
CA ARG A 9 -19.32 0.44 -8.60
C ARG A 9 -18.04 1.04 -9.19
N ARG A 10 -18.19 2.12 -9.97
CA ARG A 10 -17.08 2.68 -10.75
C ARG A 10 -16.30 3.80 -10.06
N SER A 11 -16.75 4.26 -8.89
CA SER A 11 -16.06 5.32 -8.19
C SER A 11 -14.71 4.87 -7.63
N ARG A 12 -13.78 5.80 -7.46
CA ARG A 12 -12.47 5.53 -6.85
C ARG A 12 -12.58 4.95 -5.45
N GLU A 13 -13.60 5.31 -4.70
CA GLU A 13 -13.87 4.82 -3.34
C GLU A 13 -14.28 3.34 -3.31
N ASN A 14 -14.54 2.76 -4.46
CA ASN A 14 -14.87 1.35 -4.62
C ASN A 14 -13.79 0.57 -5.41
N ARG A 15 -12.60 1.15 -5.54
CA ARG A 15 -11.48 0.51 -6.23
C ARG A 15 -10.28 0.36 -5.30
N ALA A 16 -9.78 -0.87 -5.25
CA ALA A 16 -8.56 -1.21 -4.55
C ALA A 16 -7.51 -1.73 -5.53
N MET A 17 -6.25 -1.52 -5.21
CA MET A 17 -5.13 -2.13 -5.91
C MET A 17 -4.17 -2.72 -4.90
N ALA A 18 -3.79 -3.96 -5.11
CA ALA A 18 -2.81 -4.63 -4.25
C ALA A 18 -1.94 -5.57 -5.08
N GLY A 19 -0.75 -5.85 -4.58
CA GLY A 19 0.16 -6.78 -5.23
C GLY A 19 1.19 -7.32 -4.25
N LEU A 20 1.78 -8.44 -4.63
CA LEU A 20 2.84 -9.07 -3.85
C LEU A 20 4.18 -9.00 -4.59
N SER A 21 5.28 -8.93 -3.85
CA SER A 21 6.64 -8.90 -4.40
C SER A 21 6.81 -7.75 -5.40
N MET A 22 7.28 -8.03 -6.62
CA MET A 22 7.36 -7.01 -7.68
C MET A 22 6.00 -6.39 -7.98
N GLY A 23 4.90 -7.15 -7.87
CA GLY A 23 3.52 -6.64 -7.99
C GLY A 23 3.18 -5.61 -6.92
N GLY A 24 3.76 -5.71 -5.72
CA GLY A 24 3.64 -4.70 -4.67
C GLY A 24 4.33 -3.39 -5.05
N MET A 25 5.51 -3.47 -5.63
CA MET A 25 6.24 -2.30 -6.16
C MET A 25 5.45 -1.63 -7.29
N GLN A 26 4.91 -2.44 -8.21
CA GLN A 26 4.09 -1.95 -9.31
C GLN A 26 2.79 -1.32 -8.80
N THR A 27 2.20 -1.88 -7.75
CA THR A 27 1.01 -1.31 -7.10
C THR A 27 1.29 0.09 -6.58
N PHE A 28 2.38 0.29 -5.85
CA PHE A 28 2.74 1.62 -5.36
C PHE A 28 3.00 2.60 -6.51
N ALA A 29 3.80 2.20 -7.50
CA ALA A 29 4.09 3.05 -8.64
C ALA A 29 2.81 3.46 -9.40
N THR A 30 1.92 2.51 -9.65
CA THR A 30 0.69 2.75 -10.42
C THR A 30 -0.36 3.49 -9.61
N ALA A 31 -0.66 3.03 -8.39
CA ALA A 31 -1.72 3.63 -7.58
C ALA A 31 -1.37 5.06 -7.14
N PHE A 32 -0.13 5.31 -6.73
CA PHE A 32 0.30 6.64 -6.33
C PHE A 32 0.29 7.64 -7.48
N SER A 33 0.46 7.17 -8.71
CA SER A 33 0.33 8.02 -9.91
C SER A 33 -1.12 8.18 -10.37
N ASN A 34 -2.06 7.47 -9.76
CA ASN A 34 -3.48 7.42 -10.16
C ASN A 34 -4.41 7.45 -8.93
N LEU A 35 -4.18 8.37 -8.00
CA LEU A 35 -5.04 8.50 -6.80
C LEU A 35 -6.47 8.95 -7.14
N ASP A 36 -6.69 9.45 -8.35
CA ASP A 36 -8.02 9.71 -8.87
C ASP A 36 -8.80 8.42 -9.20
N LYS A 37 -8.13 7.27 -9.21
CA LYS A 37 -8.73 5.97 -9.57
C LYS A 37 -8.77 4.96 -8.43
N PHE A 38 -7.88 5.06 -7.44
CA PHE A 38 -7.73 4.08 -6.37
C PHE A 38 -7.71 4.75 -5.00
N ALA A 39 -8.55 4.29 -4.08
CA ALA A 39 -8.60 4.79 -2.71
C ALA A 39 -8.05 3.78 -1.68
N TRP A 40 -7.86 2.52 -2.08
CA TRP A 40 -7.42 1.42 -1.21
C TRP A 40 -6.21 0.75 -1.83
N ILE A 41 -5.08 0.76 -1.13
CA ILE A 41 -3.80 0.37 -1.70
C ILE A 41 -3.09 -0.60 -0.76
N GLY A 42 -2.65 -1.76 -1.29
CA GLY A 42 -1.94 -2.77 -0.51
C GLY A 42 -0.66 -3.23 -1.19
N ASN A 43 0.42 -3.31 -0.42
CA ASN A 43 1.72 -3.78 -0.88
C ASN A 43 2.19 -4.92 0.03
N PHE A 44 2.32 -6.12 -0.52
CA PHE A 44 2.77 -7.32 0.17
C PHE A 44 4.21 -7.64 -0.24
N SER A 45 5.17 -7.37 0.61
CA SER A 45 6.60 -7.66 0.36
C SER A 45 7.16 -7.01 -0.90
N GLY A 46 6.65 -5.84 -1.28
CA GLY A 46 7.11 -5.13 -2.48
C GLY A 46 8.10 -4.02 -2.14
N ALA A 47 9.31 -4.38 -1.74
CA ALA A 47 10.35 -3.44 -1.33
C ALA A 47 9.88 -2.53 -0.16
N GLY A 48 10.55 -1.45 0.05
CA GLY A 48 10.26 -0.49 1.11
C GLY A 48 11.10 0.75 0.88
N LEU A 49 11.49 1.43 1.94
CA LEU A 49 12.34 2.60 1.84
C LEU A 49 13.78 2.19 1.52
N ARG A 50 14.32 2.76 0.44
CA ARG A 50 15.72 2.62 0.05
C ARG A 50 16.40 3.97 0.16
N GLY A 51 17.35 4.10 1.08
CA GLY A 51 18.05 5.37 1.32
C GLY A 51 17.23 6.34 2.16
N GLU A 52 17.47 7.63 1.98
CA GLU A 52 16.79 8.67 2.71
C GLU A 52 15.33 8.83 2.26
N PHE A 53 14.46 9.11 3.22
CA PHE A 53 13.08 9.45 2.96
C PHE A 53 12.96 10.94 2.66
N ASP A 54 12.54 11.27 1.42
CA ASP A 54 12.20 12.63 1.04
C ASP A 54 10.76 12.65 0.50
N PRO A 55 9.80 13.19 1.26
CA PRO A 55 8.40 13.21 0.83
C PRO A 55 8.15 14.05 -0.41
N LYS A 56 9.08 14.96 -0.76
CA LYS A 56 8.95 15.82 -1.94
C LYS A 56 9.31 15.09 -3.23
N THR A 57 10.10 14.05 -3.16
CA THR A 57 10.61 13.34 -4.35
C THR A 57 10.14 11.91 -4.46
N LEU A 58 9.93 11.22 -3.34
CA LEU A 58 9.49 9.84 -3.34
C LEU A 58 8.12 9.70 -4.02
N TYR A 59 8.02 8.81 -5.01
CA TYR A 59 6.82 8.63 -5.83
C TYR A 59 6.27 9.96 -6.37
N ASN A 60 7.15 10.79 -6.94
CA ASN A 60 6.80 12.10 -7.51
C ASN A 60 6.14 13.06 -6.51
N GLY A 61 6.53 12.95 -5.23
CA GLY A 61 6.04 13.84 -4.20
C GLY A 61 4.61 13.58 -3.72
N VAL A 62 4.13 12.34 -3.87
CA VAL A 62 2.77 11.95 -3.44
C VAL A 62 2.54 12.20 -1.94
N PHE A 63 3.60 12.16 -1.14
CA PHE A 63 3.56 12.41 0.31
C PHE A 63 3.92 13.84 0.72
N ALA A 64 4.17 14.73 -0.25
CA ALA A 64 4.57 16.10 0.04
C ALA A 64 3.50 16.90 0.81
N ASN A 65 2.23 16.52 0.64
CA ASN A 65 1.11 17.07 1.41
C ASN A 65 0.35 15.90 2.08
N PRO A 66 0.72 15.52 3.31
CA PRO A 66 0.08 14.39 3.98
C PRO A 66 -1.42 14.52 4.18
N ALA A 67 -1.92 15.74 4.44
CA ALA A 67 -3.35 15.98 4.61
C ALA A 67 -4.14 15.67 3.33
N GLU A 68 -3.63 16.10 2.18
CA GLU A 68 -4.25 15.77 0.89
C GLU A 68 -4.19 14.28 0.57
N PHE A 69 -3.06 13.64 0.85
CA PHE A 69 -2.94 12.19 0.69
C PHE A 69 -3.97 11.45 1.53
N ASN A 70 -4.11 11.82 2.81
CA ASN A 70 -5.06 11.18 3.73
C ASN A 70 -6.52 11.38 3.33
N LYS A 71 -6.84 12.50 2.65
CA LYS A 71 -8.19 12.71 2.10
C LYS A 71 -8.50 11.79 0.94
N LYS A 72 -7.50 11.53 0.10
CA LYS A 72 -7.66 10.72 -1.13
C LYS A 72 -7.57 9.23 -0.87
N VAL A 73 -6.67 8.80 0.02
CA VAL A 73 -6.39 7.39 0.28
C VAL A 73 -7.09 6.95 1.57
N ARG A 74 -8.01 6.01 1.46
CA ARG A 74 -8.76 5.47 2.60
C ARG A 74 -8.01 4.37 3.33
N LEU A 75 -7.16 3.64 2.61
CA LEU A 75 -6.28 2.62 3.19
C LEU A 75 -4.97 2.59 2.42
N LEU A 76 -3.88 2.86 3.10
CA LEU A 76 -2.53 2.52 2.66
C LEU A 76 -2.03 1.40 3.56
N TRP A 77 -1.90 0.21 3.00
CA TRP A 77 -1.54 -0.99 3.74
C TRP A 77 -0.23 -1.56 3.19
N MET A 78 0.66 -1.92 4.09
CA MET A 78 1.93 -2.53 3.72
C MET A 78 2.26 -3.68 4.67
N GLY A 79 2.68 -4.78 4.12
CA GLY A 79 3.02 -5.97 4.89
C GLY A 79 4.30 -6.64 4.41
N ILE A 80 4.94 -7.35 5.32
CA ILE A 80 6.24 -7.97 5.10
C ILE A 80 6.38 -9.23 5.97
N GLY A 81 7.22 -10.18 5.55
CA GLY A 81 7.69 -11.24 6.43
C GLY A 81 8.82 -10.72 7.32
N ALA A 82 8.80 -11.07 8.59
CA ALA A 82 9.81 -10.59 9.55
C ALA A 82 11.25 -10.87 9.12
N ALA A 83 11.48 -11.97 8.41
CA ALA A 83 12.81 -12.35 7.94
C ALA A 83 13.26 -11.64 6.66
N GLU A 84 12.40 -10.80 6.05
CA GLU A 84 12.73 -10.10 4.80
C GLU A 84 13.52 -8.80 5.02
N GLY A 85 13.73 -8.39 6.25
CA GLY A 85 14.45 -7.15 6.57
C GLY A 85 13.54 -6.03 7.04
N THR A 86 14.08 -4.82 7.12
CA THR A 86 13.47 -3.67 7.80
C THR A 86 13.06 -2.52 6.88
N ALA A 87 13.22 -2.66 5.56
CA ALA A 87 12.95 -1.57 4.62
C ALA A 87 11.48 -1.13 4.60
N MET A 88 10.54 -2.08 4.70
CA MET A 88 9.11 -1.75 4.76
C MET A 88 8.75 -1.09 6.09
N LYS A 89 9.32 -1.55 7.20
CA LYS A 89 9.15 -0.93 8.51
C LYS A 89 9.69 0.49 8.52
N ALA A 90 10.85 0.71 7.89
CA ALA A 90 11.43 2.05 7.76
C ALA A 90 10.52 3.01 7.00
N LEU A 91 9.87 2.54 5.93
CA LEU A 91 8.88 3.33 5.20
C LEU A 91 7.68 3.65 6.07
N HIS A 92 7.13 2.66 6.77
CA HIS A 92 6.02 2.85 7.71
C HIS A 92 6.34 3.92 8.76
N GLU A 93 7.49 3.81 9.40
CA GLU A 93 7.92 4.76 10.44
C GLU A 93 8.10 6.18 9.88
N ALA A 94 8.68 6.30 8.68
CA ALA A 94 8.85 7.59 8.01
C ALA A 94 7.50 8.24 7.67
N LEU A 95 6.54 7.46 7.19
CA LEU A 95 5.19 7.95 6.87
C LEU A 95 4.42 8.35 8.13
N ASP A 96 4.52 7.58 9.21
CA ASP A 96 3.92 7.95 10.49
C ASP A 96 4.47 9.29 10.99
N LYS A 97 5.76 9.50 10.85
CA LYS A 97 6.45 10.71 11.32
C LYS A 97 5.94 11.99 10.66
N ILE A 98 5.52 11.92 9.40
CA ILE A 98 4.99 13.07 8.66
C ILE A 98 3.46 13.14 8.67
N GLY A 99 2.78 12.19 9.33
CA GLY A 99 1.33 12.20 9.46
C GLY A 99 0.57 11.55 8.32
N VAL A 100 1.22 10.72 7.49
CA VAL A 100 0.54 9.90 6.49
C VAL A 100 -0.05 8.68 7.16
N LYS A 101 -1.37 8.53 7.09
CA LYS A 101 -2.07 7.37 7.67
C LYS A 101 -1.75 6.11 6.88
N ASN A 102 -1.29 5.08 7.58
CA ASN A 102 -0.94 3.81 6.97
C ASN A 102 -1.07 2.68 7.99
N VAL A 103 -1.17 1.46 7.48
CA VAL A 103 -1.18 0.23 8.29
C VAL A 103 0.05 -0.59 7.92
N TYR A 104 0.80 -1.00 8.93
CA TYR A 104 1.94 -1.89 8.77
C TYR A 104 1.65 -3.25 9.41
N PHE A 105 1.94 -4.31 8.69
CA PHE A 105 1.77 -5.69 9.15
C PHE A 105 3.08 -6.46 8.97
N GLU A 106 3.51 -7.14 10.01
CA GLU A 106 4.69 -8.00 9.95
C GLU A 106 4.30 -9.43 10.27
N SER A 107 4.58 -10.34 9.32
CA SER A 107 4.31 -11.77 9.51
C SER A 107 5.46 -12.40 10.29
N PRO A 108 5.24 -12.82 11.56
CA PRO A 108 6.32 -13.34 12.38
C PRO A 108 6.85 -14.67 11.85
N GLY A 109 8.17 -14.81 11.87
CA GLY A 109 8.86 -16.05 11.50
C GLY A 109 8.81 -16.43 10.04
N THR A 110 8.38 -15.53 9.16
CA THR A 110 8.28 -15.84 7.72
C THR A 110 9.11 -14.89 6.87
N ALA A 111 9.38 -15.30 5.64
CA ALA A 111 10.21 -14.58 4.68
C ALA A 111 9.40 -14.24 3.42
N HIS A 112 10.08 -14.11 2.29
CA HIS A 112 9.49 -13.82 0.98
C HIS A 112 8.82 -15.08 0.42
N GLU A 113 7.63 -15.40 0.90
CA GLU A 113 6.98 -16.70 0.67
C GLU A 113 5.45 -16.61 0.79
N TRP A 114 4.78 -17.67 0.30
CA TRP A 114 3.32 -17.72 0.28
C TRP A 114 2.66 -17.60 1.64
N LEU A 115 3.27 -18.12 2.70
CA LEU A 115 2.71 -18.01 4.04
C LEU A 115 2.62 -16.55 4.48
N THR A 116 3.65 -15.75 4.19
CA THR A 116 3.63 -14.30 4.40
C THR A 116 2.45 -13.68 3.67
N TRP A 117 2.32 -13.96 2.38
CA TRP A 117 1.30 -13.30 1.53
C TRP A 117 -0.12 -13.74 1.86
N ARG A 118 -0.31 -14.98 2.26
CA ARG A 118 -1.61 -15.45 2.78
C ARG A 118 -2.01 -14.69 4.05
N ARG A 119 -1.08 -14.49 4.97
CA ARG A 119 -1.32 -13.72 6.19
C ARG A 119 -1.58 -12.24 5.88
N CYS A 120 -0.82 -11.67 4.94
CA CYS A 120 -1.05 -10.31 4.46
C CYS A 120 -2.47 -10.15 3.89
N LEU A 121 -2.88 -11.05 3.02
CA LEU A 121 -4.21 -11.02 2.42
C LEU A 121 -5.31 -11.12 3.47
N ASN A 122 -5.11 -12.01 4.45
CA ASN A 122 -6.06 -12.22 5.55
C ASN A 122 -6.23 -10.96 6.43
N ASP A 123 -5.19 -10.17 6.61
CA ASP A 123 -5.25 -8.92 7.36
C ASP A 123 -5.79 -7.76 6.50
N PHE A 124 -5.40 -7.71 5.23
CA PHE A 124 -5.72 -6.61 4.31
C PHE A 124 -7.19 -6.60 3.88
N VAL A 125 -7.70 -7.74 3.40
CA VAL A 125 -9.03 -7.82 2.77
C VAL A 125 -10.17 -7.36 3.68
N PRO A 126 -10.22 -7.72 4.98
CA PRO A 126 -11.30 -7.26 5.85
C PRO A 126 -11.35 -5.74 6.06
N ARG A 127 -10.28 -5.03 5.72
CA ARG A 127 -10.20 -3.57 5.84
C ARG A 127 -10.73 -2.82 4.62
N LEU A 128 -10.97 -3.54 3.52
CA LEU A 128 -11.41 -2.93 2.27
C LEU A 128 -12.85 -2.44 2.34
N PHE A 129 -13.08 -1.27 1.77
CA PHE A 129 -14.40 -0.69 1.56
C PHE A 129 -15.20 -0.45 2.85
N LYS A 130 -14.52 -0.17 3.93
CA LYS A 130 -15.10 0.11 5.25
C LYS A 130 -15.42 1.59 5.47
#